data_55a7fe32cfd8727500ba43c21899deb8
#
_entry.id   55a7fe32cfd8727500ba43c21899deb8
#
_cell.length_a   1.000
_cell.length_b   1.000
_cell.length_c   1.000
_cell.angle_alpha   90.00
_cell.angle_beta   90.00
_cell.angle_gamma   90.00
#
_symmetry.space_group_name_H-M   'P 1'
#
loop_
_entity.id
_entity.type
_entity.pdbx_description
1 polymer ?
#
loop_
_entity_poly.entity_id
_entity_poly.type
_entity_poly.pdbx_seq_one_letter_code
_entity_poly.pdbx_strand_id
1 'polypeptide(L)'
;LNEDLKTGQFSQIYLLYGEENYLKKQYKERFVKAMLPQGDTMNYAYYEGKGVEIREVIDLAETLPFFAERRLIVFENTGLFKSSGADLAEYIKTMPETTYFIFVEEEVDKRSKLYKAVKAKGHIVELPFQDESTLKRWILGNVRREGKQISDASVGYFLGKVGTDMQNIQGELEKLFCYTLHRDVITPEDIDAVCINQIGNHIFEMVNAVAEKKQRKALDLYYELLALKEPPMRILFLLVRQYRILFPVL
;
A
#
# COMPACT_ATOMS: atom_id res chain seq x y z
N LEU A 1 -6.93 10.23 -9.09
CA LEU A 1 -5.77 9.41 -9.49
C LEU A 1 -6.05 8.52 -10.71
N ASN A 2 -7.09 7.67 -10.66
CA ASN A 2 -7.39 6.77 -11.78
C ASN A 2 -7.86 7.52 -13.04
N GLU A 3 -8.52 8.64 -12.88
CA GLU A 3 -8.95 9.52 -13.97
C GLU A 3 -7.73 10.18 -14.61
N ASP A 4 -6.84 10.75 -13.82
CA ASP A 4 -5.60 11.39 -14.29
C ASP A 4 -4.72 10.39 -15.06
N LEU A 5 -4.62 9.14 -14.55
CA LEU A 5 -3.91 8.06 -15.22
C LEU A 5 -4.57 7.59 -16.54
N LYS A 6 -5.90 7.76 -16.68
CA LYS A 6 -6.62 7.41 -17.92
C LYS A 6 -6.55 8.52 -18.95
N THR A 7 -6.66 9.77 -18.51
CA THR A 7 -6.70 10.93 -19.40
C THR A 7 -5.32 11.46 -19.77
N GLY A 8 -4.28 11.11 -18.99
CA GLY A 8 -2.95 11.68 -19.13
C GLY A 8 -2.84 13.15 -18.65
N GLN A 9 -3.90 13.66 -18.02
CA GLN A 9 -3.91 15.02 -17.44
C GLN A 9 -3.48 14.94 -15.98
N PHE A 10 -2.23 15.28 -15.71
CA PHE A 10 -1.64 15.19 -14.39
C PHE A 10 -1.61 16.51 -13.66
N SER A 11 -1.92 16.49 -12.35
CA SER A 11 -1.57 17.57 -11.44
C SER A 11 -0.06 17.64 -11.25
N GLN A 12 0.49 18.84 -11.07
CA GLN A 12 1.92 19.01 -10.83
C GLN A 12 2.40 18.32 -9.55
N ILE A 13 1.52 18.14 -8.55
CA ILE A 13 1.89 17.61 -7.26
C ILE A 13 0.87 16.57 -6.81
N TYR A 14 1.37 15.43 -6.38
CA TYR A 14 0.61 14.39 -5.71
C TYR A 14 1.19 14.11 -4.33
N LEU A 15 0.32 13.95 -3.33
CA LEU A 15 0.66 13.43 -2.01
C LEU A 15 -0.16 12.18 -1.76
N LEU A 16 0.51 11.05 -1.70
CA LEU A 16 -0.03 9.74 -1.34
C LEU A 16 0.44 9.41 0.07
N TYR A 17 -0.46 9.32 1.04
CA TYR A 17 -0.06 9.03 2.41
C TYR A 17 -1.06 8.10 3.10
N GLY A 18 -0.63 7.47 4.20
CA GLY A 18 -1.44 6.54 4.98
C GLY A 18 -0.78 5.19 5.15
N GLU A 19 -1.53 4.26 5.71
CA GLU A 19 -1.02 2.98 6.19
C GLU A 19 -0.92 1.91 5.09
N GLU A 20 -1.69 2.06 3.97
CA GLU A 20 -1.74 1.06 2.91
C GLU A 20 -0.55 1.21 1.94
N ASN A 21 0.55 0.54 2.26
CA ASN A 21 1.81 0.61 1.51
C ASN A 21 1.68 0.04 0.09
N TYR A 22 0.86 -1.00 -0.10
CA TYR A 22 0.67 -1.60 -1.41
C TYR A 22 0.07 -0.60 -2.40
N LEU A 23 -0.99 0.10 -2.01
CA LEU A 23 -1.64 1.09 -2.87
C LEU A 23 -0.73 2.29 -3.14
N LYS A 24 0.00 2.79 -2.12
CA LYS A 24 0.97 3.88 -2.30
C LYS A 24 2.01 3.50 -3.36
N LYS A 25 2.62 2.31 -3.23
CA LYS A 25 3.61 1.79 -4.19
C LYS A 25 3.01 1.64 -5.58
N GLN A 26 1.83 1.01 -5.69
CA GLN A 26 1.18 0.77 -6.97
C GLN A 26 0.84 2.09 -7.70
N TYR A 27 0.29 3.09 -7.00
CA TYR A 27 0.00 4.38 -7.61
C TYR A 27 1.28 5.13 -8.00
N LYS A 28 2.31 5.15 -7.13
CA LYS A 28 3.62 5.73 -7.45
C LYS A 28 4.17 5.15 -8.76
N GLU A 29 4.26 3.83 -8.87
CA GLU A 29 4.79 3.15 -10.05
C GLU A 29 3.96 3.44 -11.32
N ARG A 30 2.64 3.46 -11.21
CA ARG A 30 1.74 3.80 -12.33
C ARG A 30 1.91 5.24 -12.79
N PHE A 31 2.08 6.19 -11.87
CA PHE A 31 2.34 7.58 -12.22
C PHE A 31 3.71 7.76 -12.87
N VAL A 32 4.76 7.16 -12.31
CA VAL A 32 6.10 7.20 -12.93
C VAL A 32 6.06 6.67 -14.35
N LYS A 33 5.44 5.50 -14.56
CA LYS A 33 5.30 4.89 -15.89
C LYS A 33 4.45 5.70 -16.87
N ALA A 34 3.44 6.43 -16.37
CA ALA A 34 2.55 7.23 -17.21
C ALA A 34 3.12 8.62 -17.51
N MET A 35 3.95 9.17 -16.64
CA MET A 35 4.50 10.52 -16.77
C MET A 35 5.81 10.57 -17.53
N LEU A 36 6.61 9.49 -17.49
CA LEU A 36 7.94 9.43 -18.11
C LEU A 36 8.02 8.32 -19.16
N PRO A 37 8.78 8.54 -20.25
CA PRO A 37 9.13 7.47 -21.17
C PRO A 37 9.86 6.32 -20.47
N GLN A 38 9.68 5.11 -20.96
CA GLN A 38 10.34 3.94 -20.38
C GLN A 38 11.87 4.09 -20.47
N GLY A 39 12.54 3.99 -19.30
CA GLY A 39 13.99 4.09 -19.20
C GLY A 39 14.53 5.53 -19.12
N ASP A 40 13.69 6.54 -19.03
CA ASP A 40 14.12 7.92 -18.82
C ASP A 40 14.62 8.11 -17.38
N THR A 41 15.95 8.12 -17.24
CA THR A 41 16.63 8.40 -15.96
C THR A 41 17.11 9.85 -15.85
N MET A 42 17.12 10.61 -16.94
CA MET A 42 17.59 12.00 -16.95
C MET A 42 16.55 12.96 -16.36
N ASN A 43 15.28 12.64 -16.52
CA ASN A 43 14.18 13.46 -16.05
C ASN A 43 13.49 12.88 -14.79
N TYR A 44 14.07 11.85 -14.21
CA TYR A 44 13.59 11.20 -13.00
C TYR A 44 14.58 11.37 -11.84
N ALA A 45 14.08 11.84 -10.69
CA ALA A 45 14.84 11.84 -9.45
C ALA A 45 14.04 11.19 -8.33
N TYR A 46 14.72 10.47 -7.45
CA TYR A 46 14.09 9.75 -6.33
C TYR A 46 14.87 10.01 -5.04
N TYR A 47 14.15 10.50 -4.05
CA TYR A 47 14.68 10.77 -2.73
C TYR A 47 13.92 9.93 -1.69
N GLU A 48 14.67 9.15 -0.92
CA GLU A 48 14.10 8.27 0.11
C GLU A 48 14.72 8.55 1.48
N GLY A 49 13.88 8.51 2.51
CA GLY A 49 14.31 8.66 3.88
C GLY A 49 14.63 10.11 4.27
N LYS A 50 15.09 10.27 5.51
CA LYS A 50 15.37 11.58 6.10
C LYS A 50 16.69 12.18 5.59
N GLY A 51 16.81 13.51 5.66
CA GLY A 51 18.06 14.20 5.29
C GLY A 51 18.12 14.68 3.85
N VAL A 52 16.97 14.81 3.19
CA VAL A 52 16.87 15.40 1.85
C VAL A 52 17.29 16.87 1.89
N GLU A 53 18.31 17.21 1.10
CA GLU A 53 18.80 18.57 0.94
C GLU A 53 17.88 19.37 0.01
N ILE A 54 17.02 20.20 0.59
CA ILE A 54 15.97 20.91 -0.15
C ILE A 54 16.53 21.84 -1.23
N ARG A 55 17.73 22.43 -1.01
CA ARG A 55 18.37 23.29 -2.01
C ARG A 55 18.74 22.51 -3.27
N GLU A 56 19.33 21.33 -3.14
CA GLU A 56 19.63 20.46 -4.27
C GLU A 56 18.39 20.03 -5.05
N VAL A 57 17.30 19.76 -4.32
CA VAL A 57 15.99 19.45 -4.93
C VAL A 57 15.48 20.65 -5.73
N ILE A 58 15.55 21.87 -5.18
CA ILE A 58 15.09 23.08 -5.86
C ILE A 58 15.97 23.36 -7.09
N ASP A 59 17.29 23.26 -6.95
CA ASP A 59 18.23 23.46 -8.08
C ASP A 59 17.93 22.48 -9.23
N LEU A 60 17.66 21.21 -8.89
CA LEU A 60 17.28 20.21 -9.88
C LEU A 60 15.91 20.53 -10.51
N ALA A 61 14.95 20.95 -9.70
CA ALA A 61 13.58 21.25 -10.13
C ALA A 61 13.48 22.45 -11.06
N GLU A 62 14.41 23.41 -10.94
CA GLU A 62 14.53 24.59 -11.82
C GLU A 62 15.20 24.25 -13.18
N THR A 63 15.85 23.10 -13.31
CA THR A 63 16.45 22.71 -14.58
C THR A 63 15.38 22.25 -15.57
N LEU A 64 15.47 22.69 -16.83
CA LEU A 64 14.55 22.22 -17.87
C LEU A 64 14.68 20.70 -18.08
N PRO A 65 13.56 20.00 -18.37
CA PRO A 65 13.62 18.60 -18.74
C PRO A 65 14.51 18.36 -19.96
N PHE A 66 15.26 17.27 -19.94
CA PHE A 66 16.16 16.92 -21.02
C PHE A 66 15.44 16.10 -22.09
N PHE A 67 15.17 16.70 -23.24
CA PHE A 67 14.41 16.10 -24.37
C PHE A 67 13.07 15.44 -23.96
N ALA A 68 12.41 15.99 -22.93
CA ALA A 68 11.12 15.49 -22.42
C ALA A 68 10.19 16.67 -22.09
N GLU A 69 8.90 16.38 -21.95
CA GLU A 69 7.90 17.41 -21.60
C GLU A 69 7.94 17.77 -20.11
N ARG A 70 8.45 16.86 -19.28
CA ARG A 70 8.36 17.00 -17.82
C ARG A 70 9.51 16.37 -17.08
N ARG A 71 9.82 16.94 -15.92
CA ARG A 71 10.71 16.38 -14.90
C ARG A 71 9.89 15.86 -13.74
N LEU A 72 10.17 14.65 -13.29
CA LEU A 72 9.47 14.02 -12.17
C LEU A 72 10.43 13.79 -11.00
N ILE A 73 10.08 14.34 -9.86
CA ILE A 73 10.81 14.13 -8.59
C ILE A 73 9.89 13.42 -7.61
N VAL A 74 10.34 12.27 -7.13
CA VAL A 74 9.59 11.44 -6.18
C VAL A 74 10.27 11.48 -4.82
N PHE A 75 9.48 11.70 -3.79
CA PHE A 75 9.90 11.71 -2.39
C PHE A 75 9.20 10.57 -1.65
N GLU A 76 9.96 9.71 -0.98
CA GLU A 76 9.39 8.58 -0.25
C GLU A 76 9.90 8.53 1.19
N ASN A 77 8.99 8.57 2.15
CA ASN A 77 9.28 8.50 3.59
C ASN A 77 10.31 9.53 4.06
N THR A 78 10.29 10.71 3.47
CA THR A 78 11.28 11.77 3.73
C THR A 78 11.05 12.52 5.04
N GLY A 79 9.81 12.49 5.55
CA GLY A 79 9.41 13.22 6.74
C GLY A 79 9.29 14.74 6.55
N LEU A 80 9.35 15.25 5.32
CA LEU A 80 9.26 16.67 4.99
C LEU A 80 7.97 17.33 5.48
N PHE A 81 6.90 16.56 5.62
CA PHE A 81 5.61 17.02 6.12
C PHE A 81 5.56 17.16 7.65
N LYS A 82 6.59 16.70 8.38
CA LYS A 82 6.63 16.78 9.86
C LYS A 82 7.39 18.01 10.36
N SER A 83 8.52 18.41 9.76
CA SER A 83 9.37 19.47 10.32
C SER A 83 10.21 20.30 9.34
N SER A 84 10.63 19.76 8.19
CA SER A 84 11.70 20.37 7.37
C SER A 84 11.25 20.92 6.01
N GLY A 85 9.97 20.86 5.69
CA GLY A 85 9.45 21.20 4.36
C GLY A 85 9.05 22.67 4.15
N ALA A 86 9.48 23.60 5.00
CA ALA A 86 9.04 24.99 4.90
C ALA A 86 9.54 25.69 3.62
N ASP A 87 10.81 25.47 3.26
CA ASP A 87 11.43 26.07 2.07
C ASP A 87 10.83 25.47 0.80
N LEU A 88 10.59 24.16 0.79
CA LEU A 88 9.91 23.48 -0.32
C LEU A 88 8.44 23.96 -0.46
N ALA A 89 7.77 24.30 0.64
CA ALA A 89 6.43 24.85 0.62
C ALA A 89 6.36 26.23 -0.05
N GLU A 90 7.37 27.08 0.15
CA GLU A 90 7.48 28.35 -0.55
C GLU A 90 7.82 28.14 -2.03
N TYR A 91 8.75 27.24 -2.33
CA TYR A 91 9.14 26.91 -3.69
C TYR A 91 7.98 26.37 -4.54
N ILE A 92 7.12 25.55 -3.99
CA ILE A 92 5.93 25.01 -4.68
C ILE A 92 5.06 26.13 -5.29
N LYS A 93 5.07 27.32 -4.72
CA LYS A 93 4.26 28.45 -5.24
C LYS A 93 4.75 28.96 -6.59
N THR A 94 6.04 28.85 -6.86
CA THR A 94 6.73 29.36 -8.06
C THR A 94 7.29 28.27 -8.96
N MET A 95 7.11 27.00 -8.60
CA MET A 95 7.64 25.85 -9.32
C MET A 95 7.27 25.88 -10.81
N PRO A 96 8.23 25.59 -11.72
CA PRO A 96 7.99 25.54 -13.16
C PRO A 96 6.90 24.54 -13.56
N GLU A 97 6.14 24.86 -14.60
CA GLU A 97 5.06 24.00 -15.10
C GLU A 97 5.54 22.62 -15.58
N THR A 98 6.81 22.53 -15.97
CA THR A 98 7.44 21.29 -16.45
C THR A 98 7.87 20.35 -15.33
N THR A 99 7.85 20.79 -14.06
CA THR A 99 8.29 20.01 -12.90
C THR A 99 7.11 19.42 -12.16
N TYR A 100 7.21 18.14 -11.82
CA TYR A 100 6.18 17.37 -11.12
C TYR A 100 6.74 16.69 -9.88
N PHE A 101 5.98 16.73 -8.78
CA PHE A 101 6.34 16.12 -7.52
C PHE A 101 5.35 15.01 -7.13
N ILE A 102 5.88 13.88 -6.68
CA ILE A 102 5.08 12.83 -6.04
C ILE A 102 5.66 12.59 -4.66
N PHE A 103 4.87 12.87 -3.63
CA PHE A 103 5.20 12.55 -2.25
C PHE A 103 4.49 11.27 -1.83
N VAL A 104 5.24 10.35 -1.23
CA VAL A 104 4.75 9.08 -0.66
C VAL A 104 5.19 9.03 0.78
N GLU A 105 4.25 9.16 1.70
CA GLU A 105 4.55 9.25 3.15
C GLU A 105 3.66 8.28 3.94
N GLU A 106 4.12 7.83 5.11
CA GLU A 106 3.26 7.09 6.03
C GLU A 106 2.34 8.03 6.79
N GLU A 107 2.92 9.11 7.32
CA GLU A 107 2.21 10.08 8.14
C GLU A 107 2.58 11.51 7.75
N VAL A 108 1.61 12.41 7.83
CA VAL A 108 1.79 13.84 7.53
C VAL A 108 1.19 14.71 8.65
N ASP A 109 1.84 15.82 8.98
CA ASP A 109 1.19 16.87 9.78
C ASP A 109 0.34 17.75 8.85
N LYS A 110 -0.98 17.60 8.93
CA LYS A 110 -1.96 18.37 8.13
C LYS A 110 -1.90 19.87 8.42
N ARG A 111 -1.21 20.29 9.51
CA ARG A 111 -1.00 21.71 9.87
C ARG A 111 0.27 22.29 9.24
N SER A 112 1.18 21.45 8.75
CA SER A 112 2.46 21.90 8.17
C SER A 112 2.25 22.83 6.98
N LYS A 113 3.23 23.70 6.75
CA LYS A 113 3.23 24.64 5.60
C LYS A 113 3.22 23.86 4.28
N LEU A 114 4.01 22.78 4.21
CA LEU A 114 4.11 21.95 3.01
C LEU A 114 2.77 21.27 2.67
N TYR A 115 2.08 20.71 3.66
CA TYR A 115 0.75 20.13 3.44
C TYR A 115 -0.25 21.14 2.87
N LYS A 116 -0.25 22.36 3.43
CA LYS A 116 -1.13 23.46 2.95
C LYS A 116 -0.79 23.90 1.53
N ALA A 117 0.51 23.98 1.20
CA ALA A 117 0.96 24.33 -0.15
C ALA A 117 0.55 23.25 -1.17
N VAL A 118 0.77 21.97 -0.83
CA VAL A 118 0.34 20.85 -1.68
C VAL A 118 -1.18 20.81 -1.84
N LYS A 119 -1.94 21.08 -0.77
CA LYS A 119 -3.41 21.14 -0.83
C LYS A 119 -3.92 22.24 -1.77
N ALA A 120 -3.18 23.34 -1.90
CA ALA A 120 -3.57 24.46 -2.75
C ALA A 120 -3.30 24.24 -4.25
N LYS A 121 -2.26 23.45 -4.61
CA LYS A 121 -1.80 23.27 -5.99
C LYS A 121 -1.85 21.84 -6.52
N GLY A 122 -2.08 20.85 -5.67
CA GLY A 122 -1.95 19.46 -6.04
C GLY A 122 -3.09 18.58 -5.53
N HIS A 123 -2.95 17.29 -5.73
CA HIS A 123 -3.87 16.26 -5.25
C HIS A 123 -3.33 15.55 -4.01
N ILE A 124 -4.13 15.50 -2.95
CA ILE A 124 -3.82 14.79 -1.72
C ILE A 124 -4.75 13.59 -1.61
N VAL A 125 -4.18 12.41 -1.42
CA VAL A 125 -4.93 11.16 -1.26
C VAL A 125 -4.43 10.42 -0.03
N GLU A 126 -5.35 10.20 0.90
CA GLU A 126 -5.15 9.35 2.07
C GLU A 126 -5.49 7.91 1.71
N LEU A 127 -4.58 6.99 1.98
CA LEU A 127 -4.68 5.57 1.66
C LEU A 127 -4.60 4.77 2.97
N PRO A 128 -5.71 4.70 3.74
CA PRO A 128 -5.78 3.89 4.95
C PRO A 128 -5.85 2.41 4.60
N PHE A 129 -5.68 1.53 5.60
CA PHE A 129 -6.01 0.12 5.43
C PHE A 129 -7.43 -0.05 4.92
N GLN A 130 -7.58 -0.96 3.97
CA GLN A 130 -8.85 -1.17 3.32
C GLN A 130 -9.74 -2.11 4.14
N ASP A 131 -11.04 -1.80 4.21
CA ASP A 131 -12.02 -2.68 4.81
C ASP A 131 -12.27 -3.93 3.96
N GLU A 132 -12.84 -4.96 4.58
CA GLU A 132 -13.11 -6.25 3.92
C GLU A 132 -13.99 -6.10 2.68
N SER A 133 -14.95 -5.19 2.71
CA SER A 133 -15.86 -4.95 1.59
C SER A 133 -15.14 -4.36 0.38
N THR A 134 -14.20 -3.46 0.63
CA THR A 134 -13.35 -2.86 -0.40
C THR A 134 -12.35 -3.88 -0.94
N LEU A 135 -11.75 -4.70 -0.07
CA LEU A 135 -10.87 -5.79 -0.49
C LEU A 135 -11.60 -6.80 -1.38
N LYS A 136 -12.82 -7.22 -1.02
CA LYS A 136 -13.64 -8.11 -1.85
C LYS A 136 -13.89 -7.52 -3.25
N ARG A 137 -14.28 -6.25 -3.33
CA ARG A 137 -14.47 -5.56 -4.62
C ARG A 137 -13.19 -5.47 -5.43
N TRP A 138 -12.07 -5.22 -4.77
CA TRP A 138 -10.77 -5.14 -5.41
C TRP A 138 -10.32 -6.50 -5.95
N ILE A 139 -10.49 -7.59 -5.19
CA ILE A 139 -10.22 -8.97 -5.61
C ILE A 139 -11.07 -9.32 -6.84
N LEU A 140 -12.39 -9.10 -6.78
CA LEU A 140 -13.29 -9.34 -7.90
C LEU A 140 -12.89 -8.56 -9.15
N GLY A 141 -12.44 -7.32 -8.98
CA GLY A 141 -11.93 -6.49 -10.07
C GLY A 141 -10.65 -7.05 -10.71
N ASN A 142 -9.74 -7.61 -9.90
CA ASN A 142 -8.51 -8.26 -10.40
C ASN A 142 -8.85 -9.56 -11.15
N VAL A 143 -9.68 -10.42 -10.55
CA VAL A 143 -10.11 -11.68 -11.16
C VAL A 143 -10.78 -11.46 -12.53
N ARG A 144 -11.66 -10.45 -12.63
CA ARG A 144 -12.31 -10.09 -13.91
C ARG A 144 -11.33 -9.56 -14.94
N ARG A 145 -10.30 -8.81 -14.54
CA ARG A 145 -9.26 -8.33 -15.47
C ARG A 145 -8.44 -9.45 -16.08
N GLU A 146 -8.25 -10.54 -15.33
CA GLU A 146 -7.61 -11.77 -15.81
C GLU A 146 -8.56 -12.68 -16.61
N GLY A 147 -9.77 -12.21 -16.92
CA GLY A 147 -10.77 -13.01 -17.66
C GLY A 147 -11.34 -14.17 -16.86
N LYS A 148 -11.16 -14.17 -15.53
CA LYS A 148 -11.59 -15.25 -14.64
C LYS A 148 -12.85 -14.90 -13.84
N GLN A 149 -13.41 -15.92 -13.20
CA GLN A 149 -14.60 -15.82 -12.36
C GLN A 149 -14.33 -16.47 -10.99
N ILE A 150 -14.91 -15.89 -9.95
CA ILE A 150 -14.87 -16.42 -8.59
C ILE A 150 -16.19 -16.07 -7.91
N SER A 151 -16.75 -16.95 -7.09
CA SER A 151 -17.95 -16.66 -6.33
C SER A 151 -17.66 -15.75 -5.13
N ASP A 152 -18.67 -14.97 -4.67
CA ASP A 152 -18.53 -14.13 -3.47
C ASP A 152 -18.17 -14.96 -2.23
N ALA A 153 -18.74 -16.18 -2.11
CA ALA A 153 -18.39 -17.10 -1.03
C ALA A 153 -16.91 -17.52 -1.09
N SER A 154 -16.41 -17.83 -2.28
CA SER A 154 -14.98 -18.16 -2.49
C SER A 154 -14.06 -16.98 -2.23
N VAL A 155 -14.47 -15.75 -2.54
CA VAL A 155 -13.70 -14.52 -2.17
C VAL A 155 -13.64 -14.36 -0.66
N GLY A 156 -14.75 -14.58 0.07
CA GLY A 156 -14.75 -14.56 1.53
C GLY A 156 -13.86 -15.64 2.13
N TYR A 157 -13.92 -16.85 1.58
CA TYR A 157 -13.04 -17.96 1.97
C TYR A 157 -11.56 -17.65 1.73
N PHE A 158 -11.23 -17.12 0.55
CA PHE A 158 -9.89 -16.67 0.19
C PHE A 158 -9.34 -15.63 1.18
N LEU A 159 -10.11 -14.57 1.48
CA LEU A 159 -9.71 -13.54 2.45
C LEU A 159 -9.51 -14.13 3.87
N GLY A 160 -10.39 -15.03 4.30
CA GLY A 160 -10.23 -15.72 5.57
C GLY A 160 -8.93 -16.51 5.66
N LYS A 161 -8.46 -17.06 4.53
CA LYS A 161 -7.23 -17.84 4.46
C LYS A 161 -5.96 -16.99 4.34
N VAL A 162 -5.98 -15.97 3.47
CA VAL A 162 -4.78 -15.17 3.13
C VAL A 162 -4.66 -13.89 3.93
N GLY A 163 -5.72 -13.45 4.61
CA GLY A 163 -5.74 -12.23 5.40
C GLY A 163 -6.05 -10.98 4.59
N THR A 164 -5.85 -9.83 5.23
CA THR A 164 -6.25 -8.52 4.71
C THR A 164 -5.09 -7.67 4.18
N ASP A 165 -3.86 -8.19 4.22
CA ASP A 165 -2.70 -7.52 3.64
C ASP A 165 -2.76 -7.55 2.11
N MET A 166 -2.86 -6.38 1.48
CA MET A 166 -3.06 -6.28 0.02
C MET A 166 -1.88 -6.80 -0.79
N GLN A 167 -0.65 -6.69 -0.28
CA GLN A 167 0.54 -7.23 -0.95
C GLN A 167 0.49 -8.75 -0.98
N ASN A 168 0.10 -9.35 0.15
CA ASN A 168 -0.08 -10.80 0.25
C ASN A 168 -1.23 -11.28 -0.62
N ILE A 169 -2.38 -10.61 -0.56
CA ILE A 169 -3.56 -10.93 -1.40
C ILE A 169 -3.16 -10.94 -2.87
N GLN A 170 -2.40 -9.93 -3.33
CA GLN A 170 -1.93 -9.87 -4.72
C GLN A 170 -1.07 -11.08 -5.09
N GLY A 171 -0.08 -11.41 -4.25
CA GLY A 171 0.80 -12.55 -4.50
C GLY A 171 0.04 -13.89 -4.53
N GLU A 172 -0.95 -14.07 -3.65
CA GLU A 172 -1.79 -15.27 -3.63
C GLU A 172 -2.72 -15.34 -4.84
N LEU A 173 -3.27 -14.20 -5.29
CA LEU A 173 -4.07 -14.13 -6.53
C LEU A 173 -3.23 -14.49 -7.76
N GLU A 174 -2.01 -14.00 -7.88
CA GLU A 174 -1.12 -14.33 -9.00
C GLU A 174 -0.83 -15.84 -9.06
N LYS A 175 -0.61 -16.48 -7.92
CA LYS A 175 -0.46 -17.94 -7.85
C LYS A 175 -1.73 -18.67 -8.30
N LEU A 176 -2.91 -18.20 -7.87
CA LEU A 176 -4.19 -18.77 -8.30
C LEU A 176 -4.41 -18.59 -9.82
N PHE A 177 -4.06 -17.44 -10.38
CA PHE A 177 -4.18 -17.22 -11.82
C PHE A 177 -3.27 -18.15 -12.61
N CYS A 178 -2.03 -18.34 -12.16
CA CYS A 178 -1.11 -19.31 -12.77
C CYS A 178 -1.61 -20.74 -12.62
N TYR A 179 -2.12 -21.13 -11.46
CA TYR A 179 -2.63 -22.48 -11.23
C TYR A 179 -3.87 -22.81 -12.06
N THR A 180 -4.74 -21.82 -12.23
CA THR A 180 -5.98 -21.94 -13.01
C THR A 180 -5.83 -21.49 -14.46
N LEU A 181 -4.62 -21.48 -15.04
CA LEU A 181 -4.33 -20.94 -16.38
C LEU A 181 -5.27 -21.48 -17.48
N HIS A 182 -5.63 -22.75 -17.41
CA HIS A 182 -6.47 -23.44 -18.41
C HIS A 182 -7.97 -23.48 -18.03
N ARG A 183 -8.38 -22.73 -17.02
CA ARG A 183 -9.77 -22.68 -16.53
C ARG A 183 -10.15 -21.24 -16.18
N ASP A 184 -11.41 -20.89 -16.42
CA ASP A 184 -11.92 -19.54 -16.17
C ASP A 184 -12.46 -19.36 -14.74
N VAL A 185 -12.81 -20.46 -14.07
CA VAL A 185 -13.43 -20.42 -12.73
C VAL A 185 -12.43 -20.83 -11.67
N ILE A 186 -12.31 -20.02 -10.63
CA ILE A 186 -11.52 -20.29 -9.41
C ILE A 186 -12.46 -20.87 -8.36
N THR A 187 -12.13 -22.07 -7.85
CA THR A 187 -12.92 -22.80 -6.87
C THR A 187 -12.27 -22.77 -5.47
N PRO A 188 -13.01 -23.12 -4.40
CA PRO A 188 -12.41 -23.29 -3.06
C PRO A 188 -11.29 -24.30 -3.02
N GLU A 189 -11.38 -25.39 -3.80
CA GLU A 189 -10.36 -26.43 -3.90
C GLU A 189 -9.05 -25.86 -4.48
N ASP A 190 -9.13 -24.94 -5.44
CA ASP A 190 -7.96 -24.23 -5.99
C ASP A 190 -7.30 -23.36 -4.92
N ILE A 191 -8.12 -22.66 -4.13
CA ILE A 191 -7.64 -21.85 -2.99
C ILE A 191 -6.92 -22.72 -1.98
N ASP A 192 -7.46 -23.92 -1.70
CA ASP A 192 -6.83 -24.86 -0.78
C ASP A 192 -5.53 -25.44 -1.30
N ALA A 193 -5.46 -25.70 -2.59
CA ALA A 193 -4.28 -26.27 -3.23
C ALA A 193 -3.09 -25.28 -3.29
N VAL A 194 -3.36 -23.99 -3.41
CA VAL A 194 -2.34 -22.97 -3.76
C VAL A 194 -2.06 -22.01 -2.64
N CYS A 195 -3.11 -21.52 -1.94
CA CYS A 195 -2.95 -20.46 -0.96
C CYS A 195 -2.50 -21.00 0.39
N ILE A 196 -1.49 -20.35 0.94
CA ILE A 196 -0.96 -20.68 2.26
C ILE A 196 -1.72 -19.88 3.31
N ASN A 197 -2.17 -20.58 4.38
CA ASN A 197 -2.74 -19.91 5.55
C ASN A 197 -1.71 -18.97 6.17
N GLN A 198 -2.06 -17.69 6.32
CA GLN A 198 -1.19 -16.76 7.02
C GLN A 198 -1.21 -17.05 8.52
N ILE A 199 -0.06 -17.31 9.06
CA ILE A 199 0.18 -17.55 10.49
C ILE A 199 -0.36 -16.41 11.37
N GLY A 200 -0.32 -15.18 10.88
CA GLY A 200 -0.87 -14.00 11.56
C GLY A 200 -2.36 -14.12 11.84
N ASN A 201 -3.16 -14.62 10.90
CA ASN A 201 -4.61 -14.78 11.08
C ASN A 201 -4.93 -15.81 12.16
N HIS A 202 -4.22 -16.94 12.20
CA HIS A 202 -4.39 -17.93 13.25
C HIS A 202 -4.09 -17.38 14.66
N ILE A 203 -3.10 -16.47 14.77
CA ILE A 203 -2.80 -15.82 16.05
C ILE A 203 -3.93 -14.89 16.47
N PHE A 204 -4.47 -14.06 15.57
CA PHE A 204 -5.61 -13.19 15.86
C PHE A 204 -6.86 -14.00 16.20
N GLU A 205 -7.15 -15.06 15.45
CA GLU A 205 -8.26 -15.96 15.75
C GLU A 205 -8.08 -16.65 17.10
N MET A 206 -6.86 -17.06 17.44
CA MET A 206 -6.54 -17.64 18.74
C MET A 206 -6.75 -16.65 19.88
N VAL A 207 -6.31 -15.39 19.72
CA VAL A 207 -6.55 -14.31 20.70
C VAL A 207 -8.05 -14.10 20.90
N ASN A 208 -8.81 -14.03 19.83
CA ASN A 208 -10.26 -13.88 19.89
C ASN A 208 -10.93 -15.07 20.57
N ALA A 209 -10.49 -16.31 20.24
CA ALA A 209 -11.00 -17.53 20.89
C ALA A 209 -10.68 -17.56 22.40
N VAL A 210 -9.51 -17.05 22.82
CA VAL A 210 -9.16 -16.89 24.23
C VAL A 210 -10.06 -15.83 24.90
N ALA A 211 -10.25 -14.68 24.27
CA ALA A 211 -11.11 -13.61 24.78
C ALA A 211 -12.57 -14.04 24.93
N GLU A 212 -13.07 -14.84 23.98
CA GLU A 212 -14.42 -15.44 23.97
C GLU A 212 -14.53 -16.69 24.88
N LYS A 213 -13.45 -17.07 25.58
CA LYS A 213 -13.38 -18.28 26.44
C LYS A 213 -13.68 -19.60 25.69
N LYS A 214 -13.45 -19.64 24.39
CA LYS A 214 -13.58 -20.82 23.53
C LYS A 214 -12.31 -21.69 23.59
N GLN A 215 -12.09 -22.34 24.75
CA GLN A 215 -10.86 -23.03 25.07
C GLN A 215 -10.43 -24.06 24.00
N ARG A 216 -11.35 -24.89 23.52
CA ARG A 216 -11.07 -25.93 22.52
C ARG A 216 -10.55 -25.30 21.22
N LYS A 217 -11.25 -24.28 20.70
CA LYS A 217 -10.83 -23.57 19.48
C LYS A 217 -9.46 -22.90 19.64
N ALA A 218 -9.20 -22.30 20.80
CA ALA A 218 -7.92 -21.66 21.08
C ALA A 218 -6.75 -22.65 21.07
N LEU A 219 -6.95 -23.85 21.64
CA LEU A 219 -5.95 -24.92 21.64
C LEU A 219 -5.74 -25.51 20.24
N ASP A 220 -6.80 -25.74 19.47
CA ASP A 220 -6.69 -26.23 18.09
C ASP A 220 -5.84 -25.27 17.25
N LEU A 221 -6.14 -23.96 17.30
CA LEU A 221 -5.36 -22.93 16.60
C LEU A 221 -3.89 -22.85 17.09
N TYR A 222 -3.64 -23.06 18.38
CA TYR A 222 -2.28 -23.13 18.91
C TYR A 222 -1.49 -24.31 18.33
N TYR A 223 -2.12 -25.50 18.27
CA TYR A 223 -1.47 -26.68 17.68
C TYR A 223 -1.26 -26.53 16.17
N GLU A 224 -2.17 -25.85 15.45
CA GLU A 224 -1.98 -25.51 14.03
C GLU A 224 -0.78 -24.60 13.83
N LEU A 225 -0.61 -23.56 14.67
CA LEU A 225 0.57 -22.68 14.63
C LEU A 225 1.88 -23.46 14.89
N LEU A 226 1.87 -24.40 15.83
CA LEU A 226 3.03 -25.28 16.08
C LEU A 226 3.32 -26.20 14.88
N ALA A 227 2.29 -26.74 14.23
CA ALA A 227 2.44 -27.58 13.03
C ALA A 227 3.03 -26.78 11.85
N LEU A 228 2.74 -25.47 11.78
CA LEU A 228 3.36 -24.53 10.84
C LEU A 228 4.79 -24.12 11.21
N LYS A 229 5.37 -24.78 12.26
CA LYS A 229 6.71 -24.53 12.81
C LYS A 229 6.93 -23.11 13.35
N GLU A 230 5.86 -22.45 13.77
CA GLU A 230 6.03 -21.17 14.47
C GLU A 230 6.64 -21.38 15.86
N PRO A 231 7.69 -20.63 16.22
CA PRO A 231 8.31 -20.75 17.53
C PRO A 231 7.30 -20.38 18.64
N PRO A 232 7.14 -21.19 19.69
CA PRO A 232 6.20 -20.92 20.79
C PRO A 232 6.41 -19.56 21.44
N MET A 233 7.66 -19.10 21.54
CA MET A 233 8.00 -17.77 22.09
C MET A 233 7.47 -16.64 21.21
N ARG A 234 7.44 -16.79 19.89
CA ARG A 234 6.87 -15.81 18.96
C ARG A 234 5.35 -15.74 19.11
N ILE A 235 4.69 -16.88 19.22
CA ILE A 235 3.25 -16.97 19.48
C ILE A 235 2.92 -16.25 20.79
N LEU A 236 3.66 -16.52 21.86
CA LEU A 236 3.48 -15.86 23.17
C LEU A 236 3.71 -14.34 23.09
N PHE A 237 4.77 -13.90 22.38
CA PHE A 237 5.05 -12.49 22.19
C PHE A 237 3.90 -11.76 21.47
N LEU A 238 3.35 -12.35 20.42
CA LEU A 238 2.24 -11.76 19.65
C LEU A 238 0.95 -11.73 20.48
N LEU A 239 0.68 -12.78 21.29
CA LEU A 239 -0.41 -12.78 22.29
C LEU A 239 -0.25 -11.62 23.25
N VAL A 240 0.90 -11.49 23.91
CA VAL A 240 1.17 -10.43 24.89
C VAL A 240 1.03 -9.04 24.24
N ARG A 241 1.55 -8.86 23.03
CA ARG A 241 1.41 -7.61 22.27
C ARG A 241 -0.05 -7.26 22.04
N GLN A 242 -0.87 -8.21 21.64
CA GLN A 242 -2.29 -7.99 21.33
C GLN A 242 -3.08 -7.62 22.61
N TYR A 243 -2.83 -8.32 23.72
CA TYR A 243 -3.44 -7.97 25.00
C TYR A 243 -2.99 -6.59 25.52
N ARG A 244 -1.72 -6.20 25.30
CA ARG A 244 -1.24 -4.84 25.67
C ARG A 244 -1.95 -3.74 24.91
N ILE A 245 -2.38 -3.97 23.68
CA ILE A 245 -3.16 -2.99 22.87
C ILE A 245 -4.59 -2.87 23.41
N LEU A 246 -5.17 -3.95 23.93
CA LEU A 246 -6.53 -3.97 24.49
C LEU A 246 -6.61 -3.38 25.91
N PHE A 247 -5.55 -3.50 26.72
CA PHE A 247 -5.53 -3.04 28.12
C PHE A 247 -5.73 -1.53 28.33
N PRO A 248 -5.30 -0.61 27.45
CA PRO A 248 -5.54 0.83 27.64
C PRO A 248 -6.96 1.27 27.33
N VAL A 249 -7.83 0.39 26.85
CA VAL A 249 -9.21 0.70 26.45
C VAL A 249 -10.23 0.30 27.54
N LEU A 250 -9.76 -0.33 28.61
CA LEU A 250 -10.52 -0.65 29.82
C LEU A 250 -10.19 0.32 30.95
#